data_22a415cd1302b8d97914fc400b3cd8db
#
_entry.id   22a415cd1302b8d97914fc400b3cd8db
#
_cell.length_a   1.000
_cell.length_b   1.000
_cell.length_c   1.000
_cell.angle_alpha   90.00
_cell.angle_beta   90.00
_cell.angle_gamma   90.00
#
_symmetry.space_group_name_H-M   'P 1'
#
loop_
_entity.id
_entity.type
_entity.pdbx_description
1 polymer ?
#
loop_
_entity_poly.entity_id
_entity_poly.type
_entity_poly.pdbx_seq_one_letter_code
_entity_poly.pdbx_strand_id
1 'polypeptide(L)'
;AKLHGRVGSLLEVGTGFHPELTGRENTYLSGAILGMRKAEIERKFDEIVAFAAVEKFIDTPVKYYSSGMHVRLAFAVAAHLEPEILLVDEVWAVGDWEFQKKCLGKMEDVSRQGRTVLFVSHNMALIPKLCHRAIRLEEGRIVGSGKPDDVCRQFEHEVIKYQQNT
;
A
#
# COMPACT_ATOMS: atom_id res chain seq x y z
N ALA A 1 6.30 -19.50 -8.49
CA ALA A 1 5.42 -18.63 -9.30
C ALA A 1 6.26 -17.99 -10.41
N LYS A 2 5.67 -17.78 -11.59
CA LYS A 2 6.27 -16.97 -12.66
C LYS A 2 5.52 -15.65 -12.70
N LEU A 3 6.26 -14.54 -12.63
CA LEU A 3 5.71 -13.19 -12.72
C LEU A 3 6.07 -12.61 -14.08
N HIS A 4 5.10 -12.01 -14.75
CA HIS A 4 5.28 -11.32 -16.02
C HIS A 4 4.90 -9.86 -15.83
N GLY A 5 5.88 -8.97 -15.83
CA GLY A 5 5.69 -7.53 -15.62
C GLY A 5 6.49 -6.99 -14.45
N ARG A 6 6.46 -5.66 -14.30
CA ARG A 6 7.13 -4.92 -13.23
C ARG A 6 6.35 -5.10 -11.93
N VAL A 7 7.04 -5.49 -10.88
CA VAL A 7 6.46 -5.65 -9.54
C VAL A 7 6.81 -4.42 -8.71
N GLY A 8 5.80 -3.79 -8.13
CA GLY A 8 5.94 -2.76 -7.10
C GLY A 8 5.52 -3.33 -5.75
N SER A 9 6.22 -2.94 -4.69
CA SER A 9 5.92 -3.39 -3.34
C SER A 9 5.67 -2.19 -2.44
N LEU A 10 4.56 -2.23 -1.70
CA LEU A 10 4.26 -1.29 -0.61
C LEU A 10 4.66 -1.85 0.77
N LEU A 11 5.45 -2.91 0.81
CA LEU A 11 5.88 -3.56 2.05
C LEU A 11 6.85 -2.67 2.85
N GLU A 12 7.56 -1.78 2.17
CA GLU A 12 8.64 -0.98 2.74
C GLU A 12 8.39 0.52 2.56
N VAL A 13 7.21 0.99 2.95
CA VAL A 13 6.86 2.41 2.86
C VAL A 13 7.80 3.24 3.74
N GLY A 14 8.47 4.23 3.14
CA GLY A 14 9.43 5.10 3.83
C GLY A 14 10.87 4.60 3.84
N THR A 15 11.13 3.40 3.32
CA THR A 15 12.50 2.95 3.11
C THR A 15 13.21 3.84 2.09
N GLY A 16 14.42 4.27 2.42
CA GLY A 16 15.25 5.12 1.57
C GLY A 16 15.06 6.63 1.78
N PHE A 17 14.19 7.07 2.72
CA PHE A 17 14.15 8.48 3.08
C PHE A 17 15.42 8.88 3.85
N HIS A 18 16.06 9.95 3.37
CA HIS A 18 17.25 10.50 4.01
C HIS A 18 16.87 11.74 4.86
N PRO A 19 17.20 11.78 6.15
CA PRO A 19 16.73 12.80 7.06
C PRO A 19 17.18 14.23 6.71
N GLU A 20 18.35 14.38 6.12
CA GLU A 20 18.91 15.68 5.72
C GLU A 20 18.35 16.21 4.40
N LEU A 21 17.74 15.36 3.59
CA LEU A 21 17.12 15.76 2.33
C LEU A 21 15.70 16.33 2.57
N THR A 22 15.30 17.26 1.72
CA THR A 22 13.94 17.81 1.69
C THR A 22 12.91 16.75 1.31
N GLY A 23 11.62 17.03 1.55
CA GLY A 23 10.54 16.19 1.05
C GLY A 23 10.59 16.01 -0.46
N ARG A 24 10.93 17.07 -1.20
CA ARG A 24 11.13 17.04 -2.65
C ARG A 24 12.21 16.05 -3.05
N GLU A 25 13.38 16.19 -2.50
CA GLU A 25 14.54 15.31 -2.81
C GLU A 25 14.25 13.86 -2.40
N ASN A 26 13.60 13.64 -1.26
CA ASN A 26 13.18 12.30 -0.83
C ASN A 26 12.13 11.69 -1.74
N THR A 27 11.22 12.48 -2.33
CA THR A 27 10.26 12.01 -3.33
C THR A 27 10.98 11.44 -4.55
N TYR A 28 12.01 12.12 -5.05
CA TYR A 28 12.82 11.61 -6.17
C TYR A 28 13.65 10.38 -5.76
N LEU A 29 14.28 10.42 -4.59
CA LEU A 29 15.09 9.31 -4.09
C LEU A 29 14.25 8.04 -3.89
N SER A 30 13.15 8.15 -3.15
CA SER A 30 12.24 7.03 -2.90
C SER A 30 11.58 6.52 -4.18
N GLY A 31 11.12 7.43 -5.06
CA GLY A 31 10.57 7.03 -6.35
C GLY A 31 11.56 6.23 -7.20
N ALA A 32 12.84 6.64 -7.22
CA ALA A 32 13.90 5.93 -7.93
C ALA A 32 14.18 4.54 -7.32
N ILE A 33 14.24 4.44 -5.98
CA ILE A 33 14.39 3.16 -5.26
C ILE A 33 13.26 2.21 -5.59
N LEU A 34 12.02 2.72 -5.66
CA LEU A 34 10.83 1.95 -6.02
C LEU A 34 10.72 1.66 -7.53
N GLY A 35 11.70 2.08 -8.34
CA GLY A 35 11.80 1.77 -9.76
C GLY A 35 11.06 2.74 -10.70
N MET A 36 10.67 3.92 -10.22
CA MET A 36 10.15 4.99 -11.08
C MET A 36 11.29 5.64 -11.88
N ARG A 37 11.03 5.97 -13.13
CA ARG A 37 11.94 6.80 -13.93
C ARG A 37 11.81 8.26 -13.52
N LYS A 38 12.89 9.05 -13.66
CA LYS A 38 12.87 10.48 -13.32
C LYS A 38 11.70 11.23 -13.96
N ALA A 39 11.49 11.04 -15.25
CA ALA A 39 10.37 11.67 -15.97
C ALA A 39 8.98 11.23 -15.45
N GLU A 40 8.85 10.03 -14.91
CA GLU A 40 7.62 9.55 -14.28
C GLU A 40 7.38 10.26 -12.94
N ILE A 41 8.43 10.42 -12.14
CA ILE A 41 8.36 11.16 -10.88
C ILE A 41 7.99 12.62 -11.14
N GLU A 42 8.67 13.28 -12.09
CA GLU A 42 8.41 14.68 -12.48
C GLU A 42 6.96 14.90 -12.89
N ARG A 43 6.41 14.00 -13.72
CA ARG A 43 5.02 14.10 -14.16
C ARG A 43 4.00 13.97 -13.02
N LYS A 44 4.31 13.16 -12.01
CA LYS A 44 3.41 12.84 -10.89
C LYS A 44 3.69 13.63 -9.63
N PHE A 45 4.71 14.46 -9.64
CA PHE A 45 5.23 15.12 -8.46
C PHE A 45 4.15 15.91 -7.71
N ASP A 46 3.41 16.75 -8.42
CA ASP A 46 2.37 17.59 -7.82
C ASP A 46 1.23 16.75 -7.25
N GLU A 47 0.85 15.64 -7.92
CA GLU A 47 -0.17 14.71 -7.42
C GLU A 47 0.30 14.00 -6.14
N ILE A 48 1.57 13.57 -6.09
CA ILE A 48 2.17 12.94 -4.91
C ILE A 48 2.14 13.90 -3.73
N VAL A 49 2.57 15.14 -3.94
CA VAL A 49 2.64 16.16 -2.88
C VAL A 49 1.26 16.52 -2.36
N ALA A 50 0.29 16.72 -3.25
CA ALA A 50 -1.10 16.99 -2.90
C ALA A 50 -1.78 15.81 -2.18
N PHE A 51 -1.48 14.58 -2.61
CA PHE A 51 -1.98 13.38 -1.95
C PHE A 51 -1.47 13.29 -0.50
N ALA A 52 -0.18 13.58 -0.29
CA ALA A 52 0.46 13.58 1.03
C ALA A 52 0.02 14.75 1.93
N ALA A 53 -0.54 15.83 1.33
CA ALA A 53 -0.89 17.08 1.99
C ALA A 53 0.31 17.73 2.74
N VAL A 54 1.46 17.81 2.04
CA VAL A 54 2.72 18.36 2.58
C VAL A 54 3.26 19.53 1.75
N GLU A 55 2.43 20.17 0.93
CA GLU A 55 2.80 21.24 -0.02
C GLU A 55 3.63 22.34 0.66
N LYS A 56 3.21 22.77 1.84
CA LYS A 56 3.87 23.86 2.60
C LYS A 56 5.25 23.48 3.13
N PHE A 57 5.55 22.18 3.20
CA PHE A 57 6.76 21.64 3.83
C PHE A 57 7.64 20.88 2.85
N ILE A 58 7.26 20.83 1.55
CA ILE A 58 7.94 19.97 0.57
C ILE A 58 9.43 20.31 0.41
N ASP A 59 9.81 21.54 0.62
CA ASP A 59 11.20 22.02 0.53
C ASP A 59 11.90 22.10 1.92
N THR A 60 11.27 21.54 2.96
CA THR A 60 11.85 21.39 4.30
C THR A 60 12.49 20.00 4.45
N PRO A 61 13.69 19.87 5.08
CA PRO A 61 14.29 18.58 5.39
C PRO A 61 13.36 17.67 6.20
N VAL A 62 13.27 16.40 5.84
CA VAL A 62 12.29 15.48 6.45
C VAL A 62 12.55 15.17 7.92
N LYS A 63 13.74 15.45 8.43
CA LYS A 63 14.05 15.38 9.86
C LYS A 63 13.15 16.32 10.72
N TYR A 64 12.57 17.35 10.11
CA TYR A 64 11.63 18.28 10.77
C TYR A 64 10.17 17.89 10.54
N TYR A 65 9.89 16.82 9.81
CA TYR A 65 8.53 16.35 9.61
C TYR A 65 7.99 15.68 10.87
N SER A 66 6.69 15.82 11.09
CA SER A 66 6.01 14.93 12.04
C SER A 66 6.03 13.49 11.50
N SER A 67 5.87 12.51 12.39
CA SER A 67 5.75 11.11 11.98
C SER A 67 4.65 10.90 10.93
N GLY A 68 3.51 11.58 11.10
CA GLY A 68 2.40 11.54 10.14
C GLY A 68 2.76 12.13 8.78
N MET A 69 3.48 13.25 8.71
CA MET A 69 3.94 13.84 7.44
C MET A 69 4.90 12.92 6.73
N HIS A 70 5.88 12.35 7.47
CA HIS A 70 6.86 11.44 6.93
C HIS A 70 6.19 10.23 6.27
N VAL A 71 5.30 9.60 6.99
CA VAL A 71 4.59 8.41 6.51
C VAL A 71 3.65 8.74 5.36
N ARG A 72 2.92 9.86 5.40
CA ARG A 72 2.03 10.28 4.31
C ARG A 72 2.80 10.53 3.02
N LEU A 73 3.96 11.20 3.07
CA LEU A 73 4.77 11.42 1.88
C LEU A 73 5.34 10.12 1.32
N ALA A 74 5.88 9.25 2.18
CA ALA A 74 6.42 7.96 1.78
C ALA A 74 5.36 7.07 1.11
N PHE A 75 4.16 7.02 1.71
CA PHE A 75 3.03 6.30 1.13
C PHE A 75 2.56 6.92 -0.19
N ALA A 76 2.50 8.26 -0.28
CA ALA A 76 2.10 8.96 -1.50
C ALA A 76 3.00 8.60 -2.68
N VAL A 77 4.32 8.55 -2.48
CA VAL A 77 5.26 8.11 -3.51
C VAL A 77 4.94 6.68 -3.97
N ALA A 78 4.78 5.76 -3.01
CA ALA A 78 4.52 4.36 -3.27
C ALA A 78 3.15 4.12 -3.95
N ALA A 79 2.10 4.86 -3.54
CA ALA A 79 0.76 4.77 -4.13
C ALA A 79 0.66 5.29 -5.57
N HIS A 80 1.65 6.09 -6.00
CA HIS A 80 1.74 6.61 -7.36
C HIS A 80 2.66 5.78 -8.27
N LEU A 81 3.18 4.64 -7.77
CA LEU A 81 3.78 3.64 -8.64
C LEU A 81 2.73 3.09 -9.61
N GLU A 82 3.16 2.83 -10.84
CA GLU A 82 2.33 2.19 -11.87
C GLU A 82 2.94 0.84 -12.31
N PRO A 83 3.13 -0.12 -11.39
CA PRO A 83 3.57 -1.46 -11.76
C PRO A 83 2.40 -2.25 -12.35
N GLU A 84 2.68 -3.27 -13.13
CA GLU A 84 1.69 -4.24 -13.61
C GLU A 84 1.20 -5.14 -12.47
N ILE A 85 2.06 -5.37 -11.45
CA ILE A 85 1.76 -6.18 -10.27
C ILE A 85 2.11 -5.36 -9.03
N LEU A 86 1.14 -5.10 -8.17
CA LEU A 86 1.31 -4.37 -6.92
C LEU A 86 1.15 -5.31 -5.72
N LEU A 87 2.18 -5.38 -4.87
CA LEU A 87 2.15 -6.09 -3.60
C LEU A 87 1.83 -5.11 -2.48
N VAL A 88 0.79 -5.39 -1.72
CA VAL A 88 0.32 -4.54 -0.63
C VAL A 88 0.18 -5.39 0.62
N ASP A 89 0.95 -5.06 1.66
CA ASP A 89 0.88 -5.71 2.96
C ASP A 89 0.43 -4.70 3.99
N GLU A 90 -0.61 -4.98 4.69
CA GLU A 90 -1.18 -4.36 5.91
C GLU A 90 -0.87 -2.88 6.23
N VAL A 91 -0.22 -2.15 5.33
CA VAL A 91 0.32 -0.78 5.51
C VAL A 91 -0.77 0.30 5.69
N TRP A 92 -2.06 -0.11 5.71
CA TRP A 92 -3.23 0.78 5.71
C TRP A 92 -3.50 1.48 7.04
N ALA A 93 -2.91 1.02 8.13
CA ALA A 93 -3.08 1.62 9.46
C ALA A 93 -2.27 2.91 9.66
N VAL A 94 -1.75 3.46 8.55
CA VAL A 94 -0.82 4.58 8.58
C VAL A 94 -1.55 5.89 8.30
N GLY A 95 -1.29 6.91 9.15
CA GLY A 95 -1.93 8.21 9.05
C GLY A 95 -3.28 8.29 9.74
N ASP A 96 -3.97 9.41 9.52
CA ASP A 96 -5.31 9.63 10.03
C ASP A 96 -6.39 8.96 9.15
N TRP A 97 -7.63 8.95 9.65
CA TRP A 97 -8.77 8.36 8.94
C TRP A 97 -8.98 8.91 7.52
N GLU A 98 -8.76 10.21 7.32
CA GLU A 98 -8.94 10.84 6.01
C GLU A 98 -7.89 10.35 5.02
N PHE A 99 -6.65 10.22 5.47
CA PHE A 99 -5.57 9.70 4.65
C PHE A 99 -5.77 8.22 4.30
N GLN A 100 -6.20 7.40 5.27
CA GLN A 100 -6.54 6.00 5.03
C GLN A 100 -7.64 5.86 3.97
N LYS A 101 -8.66 6.72 4.00
CA LYS A 101 -9.72 6.74 3.00
C LYS A 101 -9.19 7.10 1.59
N LYS A 102 -8.28 8.07 1.49
CA LYS A 102 -7.59 8.41 0.23
C LYS A 102 -6.78 7.22 -0.30
N CYS A 103 -6.07 6.52 0.58
CA CYS A 103 -5.31 5.32 0.21
C CYS A 103 -6.21 4.23 -0.36
N LEU A 104 -7.33 3.93 0.29
CA LEU A 104 -8.32 2.96 -0.20
C LEU A 104 -8.85 3.34 -1.59
N GLY A 105 -9.25 4.60 -1.78
CA GLY A 105 -9.72 5.08 -3.08
C GLY A 105 -8.67 4.92 -4.18
N LYS A 106 -7.41 5.23 -3.90
CA LYS A 106 -6.31 5.06 -4.87
C LYS A 106 -6.12 3.60 -5.27
N MET A 107 -6.30 2.65 -4.34
CA MET A 107 -6.19 1.22 -4.65
C MET A 107 -7.36 0.69 -5.48
N GLU A 108 -8.58 1.17 -5.20
CA GLU A 108 -9.72 0.85 -6.06
C GLU A 108 -9.48 1.31 -7.49
N ASP A 109 -8.93 2.51 -7.67
CA ASP A 109 -8.58 3.04 -8.99
C ASP A 109 -7.53 2.19 -9.71
N VAL A 110 -6.48 1.76 -9.00
CA VAL A 110 -5.43 0.88 -9.52
C VAL A 110 -6.03 -0.47 -9.95
N SER A 111 -6.91 -1.04 -9.14
CA SER A 111 -7.60 -2.30 -9.46
C SER A 111 -8.49 -2.17 -10.70
N ARG A 112 -9.23 -1.05 -10.85
CA ARG A 112 -10.08 -0.79 -12.01
C ARG A 112 -9.30 -0.60 -13.32
N GLN A 113 -8.03 -0.23 -13.24
CA GLN A 113 -7.13 -0.08 -14.41
C GLN A 113 -6.61 -1.43 -14.96
N GLY A 114 -7.10 -2.56 -14.45
CA GLY A 114 -6.73 -3.89 -14.94
C GLY A 114 -5.37 -4.38 -14.45
N ARG A 115 -4.80 -3.75 -13.42
CA ARG A 115 -3.53 -4.19 -12.80
C ARG A 115 -3.77 -5.30 -11.79
N THR A 116 -2.79 -6.16 -11.59
CA THR A 116 -2.84 -7.20 -10.58
C THR A 116 -2.43 -6.63 -9.22
N VAL A 117 -3.35 -6.64 -8.26
CA VAL A 117 -3.06 -6.25 -6.87
C VAL A 117 -3.10 -7.51 -5.99
N LEU A 118 -1.98 -7.81 -5.33
CA LEU A 118 -1.90 -8.83 -4.29
C LEU A 118 -1.96 -8.13 -2.93
N PHE A 119 -3.08 -8.29 -2.26
CA PHE A 119 -3.36 -7.64 -0.99
C PHE A 119 -3.29 -8.65 0.15
N VAL A 120 -2.40 -8.41 1.12
CA VAL A 120 -2.29 -9.20 2.34
C VAL A 120 -2.88 -8.40 3.49
N SER A 121 -3.81 -8.99 4.22
CA SER A 121 -4.43 -8.34 5.37
C SER A 121 -5.03 -9.36 6.33
N HIS A 122 -5.02 -9.01 7.62
CA HIS A 122 -5.80 -9.69 8.65
C HIS A 122 -7.18 -9.03 8.85
N ASN A 123 -7.47 -7.92 8.17
CA ASN A 123 -8.76 -7.23 8.27
C ASN A 123 -9.78 -7.86 7.31
N MET A 124 -10.57 -8.79 7.83
CA MET A 124 -11.59 -9.53 7.06
C MET A 124 -12.66 -8.63 6.46
N ALA A 125 -12.89 -7.43 7.01
CA ALA A 125 -13.88 -6.49 6.46
C ALA A 125 -13.39 -5.75 5.20
N LEU A 126 -12.07 -5.69 4.97
CA LEU A 126 -11.49 -5.02 3.80
C LEU A 126 -11.34 -5.97 2.61
N ILE A 127 -11.05 -7.24 2.85
CA ILE A 127 -10.79 -8.22 1.79
C ILE A 127 -11.97 -8.32 0.81
N PRO A 128 -13.23 -8.46 1.22
CA PRO A 128 -14.36 -8.51 0.30
C PRO A 128 -14.60 -7.23 -0.50
N LYS A 129 -14.18 -6.08 0.04
CA LYS A 129 -14.37 -4.78 -0.62
C LYS A 129 -13.33 -4.52 -1.71
N LEU A 130 -12.11 -5.01 -1.52
CA LEU A 130 -10.96 -4.68 -2.37
C LEU A 130 -10.58 -5.80 -3.32
N CYS A 131 -10.95 -7.05 -3.04
CA CYS A 131 -10.48 -8.21 -3.75
C CYS A 131 -11.60 -8.92 -4.52
N HIS A 132 -11.28 -9.42 -5.71
CA HIS A 132 -12.18 -10.28 -6.50
C HIS A 132 -12.03 -11.76 -6.13
N ARG A 133 -10.90 -12.13 -5.54
CA ARG A 133 -10.56 -13.48 -5.11
C ARG A 133 -9.74 -13.41 -3.83
N ALA A 134 -9.99 -14.34 -2.92
CA ALA A 134 -9.18 -14.52 -1.71
C ALA A 134 -8.52 -15.89 -1.69
N ILE A 135 -7.36 -15.95 -1.06
CA ILE A 135 -6.61 -17.18 -0.79
C ILE A 135 -6.25 -17.16 0.70
N ARG A 136 -6.59 -18.22 1.40
CA ARG A 136 -6.17 -18.43 2.79
C ARG A 136 -4.94 -19.30 2.83
N LEU A 137 -3.93 -18.83 3.56
CA LEU A 137 -2.70 -19.55 3.82
C LEU A 137 -2.62 -19.94 5.29
N GLU A 138 -2.20 -21.17 5.56
CA GLU A 138 -1.94 -21.68 6.89
C GLU A 138 -0.68 -22.53 6.83
N GLU A 139 0.30 -22.25 7.70
CA GLU A 139 1.61 -22.93 7.72
C GLU A 139 2.26 -23.06 6.31
N GLY A 140 2.13 -22.02 5.49
CA GLY A 140 2.69 -21.98 4.12
C GLY A 140 1.91 -22.77 3.08
N ARG A 141 0.73 -23.32 3.42
CA ARG A 141 -0.13 -24.09 2.52
C ARG A 141 -1.43 -23.35 2.23
N ILE A 142 -1.95 -23.52 1.02
CA ILE A 142 -3.27 -23.00 0.65
C ILE A 142 -4.32 -23.94 1.26
N VAL A 143 -5.11 -23.42 2.20
CA VAL A 143 -6.20 -24.14 2.86
C VAL A 143 -7.59 -23.69 2.40
N GLY A 144 -7.68 -22.54 1.72
CA GLY A 144 -8.92 -22.04 1.13
C GLY A 144 -8.65 -21.09 -0.03
N SER A 145 -9.52 -21.11 -1.03
CA SER A 145 -9.43 -20.20 -2.17
C SER A 145 -10.80 -20.07 -2.84
N GLY A 146 -11.21 -18.82 -3.12
CA GLY A 146 -12.52 -18.59 -3.74
C GLY A 146 -12.97 -17.15 -3.67
N LYS A 147 -14.28 -16.96 -3.61
CA LYS A 147 -14.88 -15.63 -3.37
C LYS A 147 -14.47 -15.10 -2.01
N PRO A 148 -14.11 -13.82 -1.90
CA PRO A 148 -13.64 -13.24 -0.64
C PRO A 148 -14.57 -13.46 0.54
N ASP A 149 -15.90 -13.24 0.35
CA ASP A 149 -16.89 -13.43 1.40
C ASP A 149 -16.92 -14.87 1.95
N ASP A 150 -16.76 -15.87 1.07
CA ASP A 150 -16.84 -17.27 1.48
C ASP A 150 -15.58 -17.66 2.27
N VAL A 151 -14.40 -17.22 1.78
CA VAL A 151 -13.11 -17.50 2.44
C VAL A 151 -13.03 -16.80 3.80
N CYS A 152 -13.47 -15.54 3.90
CA CYS A 152 -13.49 -14.79 5.16
C CYS A 152 -14.44 -15.42 6.17
N ARG A 153 -15.66 -15.79 5.77
CA ARG A 153 -16.63 -16.47 6.66
C ARG A 153 -16.10 -17.80 7.20
N GLN A 154 -15.47 -18.60 6.35
CA GLN A 154 -14.86 -19.87 6.80
C GLN A 154 -13.79 -19.62 7.87
N PHE A 155 -12.94 -18.63 7.66
CA PHE A 155 -11.91 -18.26 8.62
C PHE A 155 -12.50 -17.81 9.95
N GLU A 156 -13.50 -16.93 9.95
CA GLU A 156 -14.18 -16.44 11.17
C GLU A 156 -14.83 -17.58 11.94
N HIS A 157 -15.51 -18.51 11.27
CA HIS A 157 -16.10 -19.69 11.89
C HIS A 157 -15.08 -20.59 12.58
N GLU A 158 -13.92 -20.77 11.98
CA GLU A 158 -12.86 -21.60 12.56
C GLU A 158 -12.21 -20.93 13.78
N VAL A 159 -11.97 -19.61 13.72
CA VAL A 159 -11.45 -18.83 14.85
C VAL A 159 -12.39 -18.91 16.06
N ILE A 160 -13.71 -18.74 15.82
CA ILE A 160 -14.72 -18.84 16.89
C ILE A 160 -14.72 -20.26 17.52
N LYS A 161 -14.66 -21.30 16.70
CA LYS A 161 -14.59 -22.69 17.21
C LYS A 161 -13.33 -22.94 18.05
N TYR A 162 -12.20 -22.37 17.64
CA TYR A 162 -10.93 -22.50 18.39
C TYR A 162 -11.02 -21.82 19.76
N GLN A 163 -11.63 -20.64 19.83
CA GLN A 163 -11.82 -19.90 21.09
C GLN A 163 -12.82 -20.55 22.04
N GLN A 164 -13.77 -21.34 21.54
CA GLN A 164 -14.75 -22.06 22.36
C GLN A 164 -14.22 -23.39 22.93
N ASN A 165 -13.12 -23.91 22.36
CA ASN A 165 -12.52 -25.19 22.76
C ASN A 165 -11.24 -25.03 23.61
N THR A 166 -10.87 -23.80 23.96
CA THR A 166 -9.73 -23.45 24.84
C THR A 166 -10.25 -22.85 26.15
#